data_c44bb8d204fffd6adb11ead9fd8fa1c5
#
_entry.id   c44bb8d204fffd6adb11ead9fd8fa1c5
#
_cell.length_a   1.000
_cell.length_b   1.000
_cell.length_c   1.000
_cell.angle_alpha   90.00
_cell.angle_beta   90.00
_cell.angle_gamma   90.00
#
_symmetry.space_group_name_H-M   'P 1'
#
loop_
_entity.id
_entity.type
_entity.pdbx_description
1 polymer ?
#
loop_
_entity_poly.entity_id
_entity_poly.type
_entity_poly.pdbx_seq_one_letter_code
_entity_poly.pdbx_strand_id
1 'polypeptide(L)'
;MTTWDILKKTRAAWPSIRNRDAEGKNALLRAMADSLMACAPAILAENCRDMEEARGTISDVMLDRLYLDEKRLAGMAEGIRALTALPDHTGRILSQITRPNGMTICKQQVPMGLIAIIYESRPNVTSDAAALAVKSGNVCVLRSGREAYRTAKAIVQALKQGIAAAGGDAEIINIVDDTSHQSAADLMRANGLVDLLIPRGGAGLIRRCVENATVPCIQTGTGICHVYVDQYADLQKALAIIVNAKTSRPSVCNAEEVCLVHQAVAEEFLPMLKQALVDDRQTAGAVPVELRLDQRAAAIIPGTPASETDFDTEFLDYILAVGVVDSVDEAVAHVLRHSTGHSDAIITENAENAQKFVDGTDSAAVYVNVSTRFTDGGEFGLGCEMGISTQKLHARGPMGLDELCTYKYIIRGSGQIR
;
A
#
# COMPACT_ATOMS: atom_id res chain seq x y z
N MET A 1 0.65 18.48 23.45
CA MET A 1 1.63 19.16 22.56
C MET A 1 0.89 19.47 21.27
N THR A 2 1.09 20.65 20.63
CA THR A 2 0.44 20.95 19.36
C THR A 2 1.06 20.12 18.22
N THR A 3 0.34 19.93 17.11
CA THR A 3 0.88 19.28 15.90
C THR A 3 2.18 19.95 15.43
N TRP A 4 2.23 21.28 15.48
CA TRP A 4 3.40 22.06 15.08
C TRP A 4 4.62 21.86 16.01
N ASP A 5 4.41 21.68 17.32
CA ASP A 5 5.49 21.39 18.27
C ASP A 5 6.07 19.99 18.00
N ILE A 6 5.21 19.01 17.74
CA ILE A 6 5.60 17.64 17.39
C ILE A 6 6.43 17.65 16.11
N LEU A 7 5.98 18.35 15.06
CA LEU A 7 6.70 18.47 13.79
C LEU A 7 8.09 19.09 13.98
N LYS A 8 8.20 20.19 14.72
CA LYS A 8 9.48 20.86 14.99
C LYS A 8 10.44 19.94 15.74
N LYS A 9 9.93 19.25 16.78
CA LYS A 9 10.71 18.31 17.59
C LYS A 9 11.24 17.15 16.75
N THR A 10 10.36 16.53 15.94
CA THR A 10 10.74 15.45 15.05
C THR A 10 11.74 15.91 13.98
N ARG A 11 11.55 17.09 13.40
CA ARG A 11 12.48 17.66 12.42
C ARG A 11 13.87 17.90 13.03
N ALA A 12 13.93 18.37 14.26
CA ALA A 12 15.20 18.60 14.97
C ALA A 12 15.97 17.29 15.26
N ALA A 13 15.27 16.15 15.38
CA ALA A 13 15.89 14.84 15.58
C ALA A 13 16.48 14.23 14.28
N TRP A 14 16.13 14.74 13.09
CA TRP A 14 16.58 14.14 11.82
C TRP A 14 18.10 13.96 11.66
N PRO A 15 18.96 14.88 12.09
CA PRO A 15 20.41 14.68 11.98
C PRO A 15 20.92 13.42 12.70
N SER A 16 20.22 12.93 13.74
CA SER A 16 20.61 11.74 14.50
C SER A 16 20.44 10.44 13.74
N ILE A 17 19.55 10.39 12.74
CA ILE A 17 19.28 9.20 11.93
C ILE A 17 19.84 9.29 10.51
N ARG A 18 19.78 10.46 9.86
CA ARG A 18 20.17 10.61 8.45
C ARG A 18 21.64 10.26 8.18
N ASN A 19 22.50 10.43 9.17
CA ASN A 19 23.94 10.18 9.09
C ASN A 19 24.35 8.84 9.72
N ARG A 20 23.39 8.07 10.24
CA ARG A 20 23.66 6.76 10.84
C ARG A 20 23.94 5.75 9.74
N ASP A 21 24.92 4.89 9.95
CA ASP A 21 25.27 3.81 9.01
C ASP A 21 24.21 2.68 9.02
N ALA A 22 24.33 1.77 8.09
CA ALA A 22 23.40 0.66 7.91
C ALA A 22 23.26 -0.20 9.18
N GLU A 23 24.38 -0.52 9.85
CA GLU A 23 24.36 -1.35 11.07
C GLU A 23 23.72 -0.60 12.25
N GLY A 24 24.01 0.68 12.39
CA GLY A 24 23.37 1.52 13.40
C GLY A 24 21.85 1.63 13.21
N LYS A 25 21.36 1.73 11.95
CA LYS A 25 19.93 1.68 11.65
C LYS A 25 19.33 0.29 11.94
N ASN A 26 20.04 -0.78 11.56
CA ASN A 26 19.60 -2.15 11.82
C ASN A 26 19.54 -2.46 13.32
N ALA A 27 20.46 -1.93 14.12
CA ALA A 27 20.41 -2.06 15.59
C ALA A 27 19.15 -1.39 16.17
N LEU A 28 18.76 -0.20 15.68
CA LEU A 28 17.51 0.43 16.07
C LEU A 28 16.30 -0.42 15.70
N LEU A 29 16.25 -0.96 14.48
CA LEU A 29 15.13 -1.79 14.02
C LEU A 29 14.98 -3.06 14.85
N ARG A 30 16.07 -3.77 15.17
CA ARG A 30 16.03 -4.94 16.07
C ARG A 30 15.46 -4.57 17.43
N ALA A 31 15.95 -3.48 18.02
CA ALA A 31 15.47 -3.02 19.32
C ALA A 31 14.00 -2.55 19.29
N MET A 32 13.55 -1.93 18.19
CA MET A 32 12.14 -1.60 17.97
C MET A 32 11.27 -2.85 17.95
N ALA A 33 11.66 -3.90 17.22
CA ALA A 33 10.93 -5.16 17.15
C ALA A 33 10.87 -5.87 18.51
N ASP A 34 11.98 -5.91 19.23
CA ASP A 34 12.07 -6.56 20.54
C ASP A 34 11.21 -5.80 21.58
N SER A 35 11.26 -4.46 21.57
CA SER A 35 10.44 -3.62 22.45
C SER A 35 8.95 -3.72 22.14
N LEU A 36 8.58 -3.84 20.83
CA LEU A 36 7.19 -4.05 20.41
C LEU A 36 6.64 -5.34 21.04
N MET A 37 7.40 -6.44 20.99
CA MET A 37 7.00 -7.71 21.59
C MET A 37 7.00 -7.66 23.12
N ALA A 38 7.96 -7.00 23.75
CA ALA A 38 7.99 -6.84 25.21
C ALA A 38 6.79 -6.04 25.74
N CYS A 39 6.27 -5.09 24.94
CA CYS A 39 5.10 -4.28 25.27
C CYS A 39 3.77 -4.90 24.78
N ALA A 40 3.77 -6.12 24.23
CA ALA A 40 2.57 -6.76 23.67
C ALA A 40 1.35 -6.72 24.60
N PRO A 41 1.42 -7.06 25.91
CA PRO A 41 0.24 -7.02 26.79
C PRO A 41 -0.39 -5.62 26.88
N ALA A 42 0.42 -4.57 26.93
CA ALA A 42 -0.07 -3.19 27.01
C ALA A 42 -0.71 -2.75 25.68
N ILE A 43 -0.08 -3.10 24.54
CA ILE A 43 -0.61 -2.78 23.21
C ILE A 43 -1.95 -3.49 22.96
N LEU A 44 -2.05 -4.78 23.29
CA LEU A 44 -3.27 -5.54 23.13
C LEU A 44 -4.40 -5.06 24.04
N ALA A 45 -4.08 -4.61 25.26
CA ALA A 45 -5.05 -4.00 26.16
C ALA A 45 -5.64 -2.70 25.59
N GLU A 46 -4.80 -1.83 24.99
CA GLU A 46 -5.28 -0.61 24.33
C GLU A 46 -6.06 -0.93 23.04
N ASN A 47 -5.68 -1.98 22.32
CA ASN A 47 -6.44 -2.44 21.14
C ASN A 47 -7.83 -2.95 21.53
N CYS A 48 -7.96 -3.71 22.61
CA CYS A 48 -9.28 -4.11 23.12
C CYS A 48 -10.18 -2.90 23.39
N ARG A 49 -9.65 -1.82 23.99
CA ARG A 49 -10.41 -0.59 24.24
C ARG A 49 -10.85 0.11 22.96
N ASP A 50 -9.92 0.25 22.00
CA ASP A 50 -10.25 0.82 20.68
C ASP A 50 -11.33 -0.03 19.98
N MET A 51 -11.22 -1.38 20.03
CA MET A 51 -12.21 -2.30 19.46
C MET A 51 -13.59 -2.18 20.12
N GLU A 52 -13.65 -2.03 21.45
CA GLU A 52 -14.90 -1.85 22.18
C GLU A 52 -15.60 -0.54 21.80
N GLU A 53 -14.85 0.55 21.70
CA GLU A 53 -15.40 1.86 21.30
C GLU A 53 -15.79 1.92 19.83
N ALA A 54 -15.10 1.19 18.96
CA ALA A 54 -15.37 1.17 17.53
C ALA A 54 -16.59 0.32 17.14
N ARG A 55 -17.00 -0.65 17.98
CA ARG A 55 -18.16 -1.52 17.70
C ARG A 55 -19.42 -0.70 17.47
N GLY A 56 -20.11 -1.01 16.36
CA GLY A 56 -21.33 -0.30 15.95
C GLY A 56 -21.12 1.10 15.37
N THR A 57 -19.87 1.60 15.33
CA THR A 57 -19.52 2.89 14.71
C THR A 57 -18.79 2.74 13.38
N ILE A 58 -18.12 1.61 13.17
CA ILE A 58 -17.45 1.26 11.91
C ILE A 58 -17.93 -0.11 11.43
N SER A 59 -17.71 -0.43 10.14
CA SER A 59 -18.10 -1.72 9.56
C SER A 59 -17.28 -2.89 10.13
N ASP A 60 -17.80 -4.12 10.03
CA ASP A 60 -17.08 -5.33 10.47
C ASP A 60 -15.75 -5.51 9.74
N VAL A 61 -15.67 -5.13 8.47
CA VAL A 61 -14.43 -5.09 7.68
C VAL A 61 -13.40 -4.13 8.29
N MET A 62 -13.84 -2.96 8.74
CA MET A 62 -12.96 -2.00 9.42
C MET A 62 -12.56 -2.47 10.82
N LEU A 63 -13.46 -3.18 11.52
CA LEU A 63 -13.16 -3.82 12.79
C LEU A 63 -12.07 -4.91 12.63
N ASP A 64 -12.16 -5.77 11.60
CA ASP A 64 -11.09 -6.76 11.32
C ASP A 64 -9.74 -6.09 11.04
N ARG A 65 -9.74 -4.95 10.33
CA ARG A 65 -8.53 -4.18 10.08
C ARG A 65 -7.91 -3.60 11.35
N LEU A 66 -8.74 -3.20 12.32
CA LEU A 66 -8.33 -2.63 13.60
C LEU A 66 -7.83 -3.68 14.58
N TYR A 67 -8.36 -4.90 14.49
CA TYR A 67 -8.09 -5.98 15.43
C TYR A 67 -6.63 -6.41 15.44
N LEU A 68 -6.06 -6.54 16.65
CA LEU A 68 -4.75 -7.14 16.91
C LEU A 68 -4.88 -8.33 17.87
N ASP A 69 -4.09 -9.35 17.61
CA ASP A 69 -3.77 -10.45 18.50
C ASP A 69 -2.24 -10.62 18.58
N GLU A 70 -1.79 -11.56 19.40
CA GLU A 70 -0.36 -11.86 19.55
C GLU A 70 0.28 -12.26 18.21
N LYS A 71 -0.45 -13.01 17.36
CA LYS A 71 0.05 -13.45 16.05
C LYS A 71 0.24 -12.28 15.10
N ARG A 72 -0.75 -11.37 15.01
CA ARG A 72 -0.65 -10.16 14.18
C ARG A 72 0.47 -9.24 14.67
N LEU A 73 0.62 -9.11 16.00
CA LEU A 73 1.69 -8.30 16.58
C LEU A 73 3.08 -8.92 16.34
N ALA A 74 3.21 -10.24 16.45
CA ALA A 74 4.44 -10.96 16.09
C ALA A 74 4.79 -10.78 14.61
N GLY A 75 3.79 -10.80 13.72
CA GLY A 75 3.98 -10.50 12.29
C GLY A 75 4.50 -9.07 12.04
N MET A 76 4.01 -8.08 12.81
CA MET A 76 4.54 -6.71 12.75
C MET A 76 6.02 -6.65 13.17
N ALA A 77 6.39 -7.31 14.25
CA ALA A 77 7.78 -7.36 14.71
C ALA A 77 8.70 -8.07 13.70
N GLU A 78 8.22 -9.14 13.07
CA GLU A 78 8.96 -9.84 12.02
C GLU A 78 9.14 -8.98 10.76
N GLY A 79 8.11 -8.23 10.34
CA GLY A 79 8.22 -7.24 9.27
C GLY A 79 9.32 -6.21 9.55
N ILE A 80 9.41 -5.68 10.78
CA ILE A 80 10.49 -4.78 11.18
C ILE A 80 11.86 -5.48 11.07
N ARG A 81 11.99 -6.73 11.53
CA ARG A 81 13.24 -7.50 11.45
C ARG A 81 13.65 -7.77 10.01
N ALA A 82 12.69 -8.09 9.13
CA ALA A 82 12.95 -8.34 7.71
C ALA A 82 13.65 -7.15 7.01
N LEU A 83 13.34 -5.91 7.41
CA LEU A 83 14.02 -4.73 6.88
C LEU A 83 15.53 -4.70 7.17
N THR A 84 16.01 -5.39 8.21
CA THR A 84 17.45 -5.43 8.54
C THR A 84 18.26 -6.18 7.49
N ALA A 85 17.65 -7.11 6.76
CA ALA A 85 18.26 -7.86 5.68
C ALA A 85 18.34 -7.07 4.36
N LEU A 86 17.53 -6.03 4.21
CA LEU A 86 17.52 -5.20 3.01
C LEU A 86 18.75 -4.28 2.97
N PRO A 87 19.29 -4.00 1.76
CA PRO A 87 20.40 -3.07 1.60
C PRO A 87 20.02 -1.66 2.08
N ASP A 88 21.02 -0.91 2.56
CA ASP A 88 20.82 0.52 2.84
C ASP A 88 20.84 1.32 1.54
N HIS A 89 19.78 2.06 1.30
CA HIS A 89 19.64 2.89 0.12
C HIS A 89 20.33 4.26 0.29
N THR A 90 20.58 4.68 1.53
CA THR A 90 21.24 5.97 1.81
C THR A 90 22.68 5.95 1.36
N GLY A 91 23.06 6.91 0.52
CA GLY A 91 24.43 7.03 0.02
C GLY A 91 24.71 6.24 -1.26
N ARG A 92 23.76 5.42 -1.75
CA ARG A 92 23.90 4.66 -3.01
C ARG A 92 24.12 5.62 -4.19
N ILE A 93 25.15 5.32 -5.01
CA ILE A 93 25.40 6.08 -6.25
C ILE A 93 24.50 5.53 -7.35
N LEU A 94 23.58 6.38 -7.82
CA LEU A 94 22.63 6.04 -8.89
C LEU A 94 23.25 6.20 -10.27
N SER A 95 24.11 7.22 -10.45
CA SER A 95 24.90 7.41 -11.67
C SER A 95 26.13 8.28 -11.38
N GLN A 96 27.18 8.11 -12.18
CA GLN A 96 28.38 8.91 -12.14
C GLN A 96 28.84 9.18 -13.56
N ILE A 97 29.15 10.45 -13.88
CA ILE A 97 29.73 10.87 -15.16
C ILE A 97 30.93 11.75 -14.93
N THR A 98 31.95 11.63 -15.77
CA THR A 98 33.08 12.55 -15.85
C THR A 98 32.91 13.43 -17.10
N ARG A 99 32.95 14.75 -16.92
CA ARG A 99 32.84 15.71 -18.02
C ARG A 99 34.19 15.90 -18.73
N PRO A 100 34.19 16.38 -19.99
CA PRO A 100 35.43 16.62 -20.74
C PRO A 100 36.43 17.53 -20.03
N ASN A 101 35.97 18.45 -19.17
CA ASN A 101 36.82 19.33 -18.36
C ASN A 101 37.33 18.70 -17.07
N GLY A 102 37.16 17.36 -16.87
CA GLY A 102 37.62 16.61 -15.70
C GLY A 102 36.68 16.67 -14.49
N MET A 103 35.59 17.45 -14.54
CA MET A 103 34.59 17.51 -13.45
C MET A 103 33.83 16.21 -13.36
N THR A 104 33.68 15.65 -12.14
CA THR A 104 32.87 14.47 -11.88
C THR A 104 31.55 14.86 -11.24
N ILE A 105 30.45 14.31 -11.77
CA ILE A 105 29.08 14.52 -11.27
C ILE A 105 28.53 13.17 -10.82
N CYS A 106 28.26 13.03 -9.52
CA CYS A 106 27.61 11.85 -8.94
C CYS A 106 26.16 12.18 -8.56
N LYS A 107 25.21 11.32 -8.97
CA LYS A 107 23.83 11.33 -8.46
C LYS A 107 23.77 10.35 -7.31
N GLN A 108 23.58 10.84 -6.09
CA GLN A 108 23.58 10.03 -4.87
C GLN A 108 22.20 10.03 -4.22
N GLN A 109 21.72 8.84 -3.82
CA GLN A 109 20.48 8.67 -3.09
C GLN A 109 20.60 9.18 -1.65
N VAL A 110 19.57 9.88 -1.19
CA VAL A 110 19.48 10.48 0.16
C VAL A 110 18.07 10.35 0.72
N PRO A 111 17.88 10.35 2.05
CA PRO A 111 16.55 10.38 2.66
C PRO A 111 15.74 11.61 2.22
N MET A 112 14.40 11.47 2.17
CA MET A 112 13.48 12.59 1.95
C MET A 112 13.60 13.65 3.05
N GLY A 113 13.55 13.22 4.31
CA GLY A 113 13.55 14.11 5.48
C GLY A 113 12.49 13.76 6.51
N LEU A 114 11.51 14.62 6.74
CA LEU A 114 10.35 14.34 7.59
C LEU A 114 9.17 13.87 6.73
N ILE A 115 8.72 12.64 7.01
CA ILE A 115 7.57 12.02 6.37
C ILE A 115 6.38 12.09 7.33
N ALA A 116 5.27 12.66 6.90
CA ALA A 116 4.01 12.65 7.63
C ALA A 116 3.09 11.55 7.05
N ILE A 117 2.53 10.71 7.91
CA ILE A 117 1.63 9.64 7.51
C ILE A 117 0.28 9.82 8.20
N ILE A 118 -0.79 9.99 7.42
CA ILE A 118 -2.17 10.07 7.92
C ILE A 118 -2.89 8.77 7.55
N TYR A 119 -3.37 8.00 8.54
CA TYR A 119 -3.96 6.68 8.28
C TYR A 119 -5.17 6.38 9.16
N GLU A 120 -5.98 5.41 8.71
CA GLU A 120 -7.23 4.97 9.34
C GLU A 120 -7.12 3.49 9.73
N SER A 121 -7.73 3.12 10.87
CA SER A 121 -8.03 1.74 11.32
C SER A 121 -6.99 0.64 11.00
N ARG A 122 -5.70 0.96 11.01
CA ARG A 122 -4.63 0.02 10.60
C ARG A 122 -3.44 0.09 11.56
N PRO A 123 -3.46 -0.64 12.69
CA PRO A 123 -2.35 -0.63 13.65
C PRO A 123 -0.99 -1.00 13.05
N ASN A 124 -0.94 -1.94 12.09
CA ASN A 124 0.29 -2.35 11.42
C ASN A 124 0.96 -1.19 10.65
N VAL A 125 0.20 -0.25 10.08
CA VAL A 125 0.76 0.92 9.40
C VAL A 125 1.65 1.74 10.35
N THR A 126 1.33 1.76 11.65
CA THR A 126 2.14 2.46 12.66
C THR A 126 3.55 1.92 12.72
N SER A 127 3.72 0.59 12.79
CA SER A 127 5.02 -0.07 12.86
C SER A 127 5.76 -0.03 11.53
N ASP A 128 5.06 -0.31 10.44
CA ASP A 128 5.65 -0.40 9.10
C ASP A 128 6.19 0.95 8.66
N ALA A 129 5.39 2.02 8.81
CA ALA A 129 5.80 3.37 8.48
C ALA A 129 7.00 3.85 9.33
N ALA A 130 6.97 3.58 10.64
CA ALA A 130 8.07 3.94 11.53
C ALA A 130 9.36 3.19 11.17
N ALA A 131 9.28 1.89 10.90
CA ALA A 131 10.43 1.07 10.57
C ALA A 131 11.04 1.44 9.20
N LEU A 132 10.20 1.65 8.18
CA LEU A 132 10.64 2.12 6.86
C LEU A 132 11.30 3.50 6.94
N ALA A 133 10.75 4.44 7.74
CA ALA A 133 11.35 5.74 7.94
C ALA A 133 12.74 5.61 8.58
N VAL A 134 12.91 4.80 9.64
CA VAL A 134 14.21 4.57 10.29
C VAL A 134 15.19 3.93 9.32
N LYS A 135 14.79 2.86 8.60
CA LYS A 135 15.68 2.18 7.66
C LYS A 135 16.14 3.08 6.52
N SER A 136 15.27 3.94 6.01
CA SER A 136 15.59 4.89 4.94
C SER A 136 16.29 6.17 5.41
N GLY A 137 16.55 6.32 6.74
CA GLY A 137 17.22 7.49 7.29
C GLY A 137 16.34 8.74 7.43
N ASN A 138 15.02 8.54 7.38
CA ASN A 138 14.01 9.57 7.58
C ASN A 138 13.57 9.65 9.03
N VAL A 139 12.86 10.73 9.36
CA VAL A 139 12.04 10.83 10.58
C VAL A 139 10.57 10.84 10.20
N CYS A 140 9.68 10.39 11.09
CA CYS A 140 8.26 10.37 10.75
C CYS A 140 7.36 10.91 11.86
N VAL A 141 6.27 11.53 11.42
CA VAL A 141 5.13 11.92 12.25
C VAL A 141 3.90 11.17 11.78
N LEU A 142 3.32 10.41 12.69
CA LEU A 142 2.17 9.54 12.49
C LEU A 142 0.89 10.23 12.96
N ARG A 143 -0.21 10.09 12.23
CA ARG A 143 -1.54 10.55 12.63
C ARG A 143 -2.54 9.45 12.29
N SER A 144 -2.97 8.71 13.30
CA SER A 144 -3.98 7.65 13.17
C SER A 144 -5.40 8.19 13.18
N GLY A 145 -6.35 7.43 12.68
CA GLY A 145 -7.76 7.65 12.93
C GLY A 145 -8.08 7.62 14.42
N ARG A 146 -9.21 8.24 14.79
CA ARG A 146 -9.65 8.29 16.21
C ARG A 146 -9.89 6.90 16.77
N GLU A 147 -10.42 6.01 15.95
CA GLU A 147 -10.80 4.63 16.28
C GLU A 147 -9.59 3.71 16.57
N ALA A 148 -8.37 4.11 16.17
CA ALA A 148 -7.14 3.32 16.35
C ALA A 148 -6.09 4.06 17.20
N TYR A 149 -6.45 5.19 17.78
CA TYR A 149 -5.48 6.12 18.37
C TYR A 149 -4.74 5.53 19.58
N ARG A 150 -5.44 4.86 20.51
CA ARG A 150 -4.82 4.29 21.71
C ARG A 150 -3.82 3.20 21.34
N THR A 151 -4.24 2.30 20.43
CA THR A 151 -3.38 1.25 19.90
C THR A 151 -2.14 1.84 19.22
N ALA A 152 -2.32 2.80 18.31
CA ALA A 152 -1.22 3.46 17.62
C ALA A 152 -0.26 4.17 18.57
N LYS A 153 -0.77 4.85 19.58
CA LYS A 153 0.03 5.51 20.61
C LYS A 153 0.85 4.51 21.43
N ALA A 154 0.26 3.39 21.83
CA ALA A 154 0.97 2.34 22.56
C ALA A 154 2.09 1.71 21.70
N ILE A 155 1.84 1.47 20.42
CA ILE A 155 2.86 0.98 19.46
C ILE A 155 4.00 2.00 19.35
N VAL A 156 3.71 3.28 19.11
CA VAL A 156 4.75 4.31 18.98
C VAL A 156 5.59 4.41 20.27
N GLN A 157 4.96 4.32 21.45
CA GLN A 157 5.68 4.33 22.72
C GLN A 157 6.63 3.13 22.84
N ALA A 158 6.19 1.94 22.47
CA ALA A 158 7.04 0.74 22.46
C ALA A 158 8.22 0.90 21.48
N LEU A 159 7.99 1.40 20.28
CA LEU A 159 9.06 1.64 19.30
C LEU A 159 10.07 2.69 19.79
N LYS A 160 9.61 3.79 20.41
CA LYS A 160 10.46 4.81 21.01
C LYS A 160 11.33 4.26 22.15
N GLN A 161 10.79 3.38 22.97
CA GLN A 161 11.54 2.69 24.03
C GLN A 161 12.67 1.85 23.44
N GLY A 162 12.38 1.08 22.37
CA GLY A 162 13.40 0.30 21.65
C GLY A 162 14.51 1.18 21.07
N ILE A 163 14.14 2.29 20.40
CA ILE A 163 15.10 3.25 19.87
C ILE A 163 16.00 3.81 20.96
N ALA A 164 15.43 4.25 22.09
CA ALA A 164 16.19 4.78 23.20
C ALA A 164 17.12 3.73 23.84
N ALA A 165 16.64 2.51 24.01
CA ALA A 165 17.44 1.40 24.54
C ALA A 165 18.66 1.06 23.66
N ALA A 166 18.56 1.26 22.36
CA ALA A 166 19.67 1.10 21.40
C ALA A 166 20.51 2.39 21.22
N GLY A 167 20.37 3.37 22.07
CA GLY A 167 21.12 4.64 22.02
C GLY A 167 20.73 5.54 20.85
N GLY A 168 19.51 5.43 20.34
CA GLY A 168 18.95 6.32 19.35
C GLY A 168 18.17 7.48 19.96
N ASP A 169 17.93 8.51 19.15
CA ASP A 169 17.03 9.61 19.56
C ASP A 169 15.57 9.16 19.32
N ALA A 170 14.82 8.99 20.43
CA ALA A 170 13.44 8.55 20.37
C ALA A 170 12.52 9.54 19.63
N GLU A 171 12.96 10.79 19.41
CA GLU A 171 12.17 11.81 18.73
C GLU A 171 12.19 11.69 17.20
N ILE A 172 12.91 10.69 16.63
CA ILE A 172 12.84 10.39 15.20
C ILE A 172 11.47 9.85 14.76
N ILE A 173 10.67 9.37 15.71
CA ILE A 173 9.29 8.88 15.48
C ILE A 173 8.36 9.57 16.47
N ASN A 174 7.26 10.15 15.98
CA ASN A 174 6.24 10.72 16.83
C ASN A 174 4.84 10.44 16.29
N ILE A 175 3.84 10.52 17.19
CA ILE A 175 2.42 10.47 16.83
C ILE A 175 1.74 11.75 17.29
N VAL A 176 0.82 12.26 16.47
CA VAL A 176 0.01 13.43 16.83
C VAL A 176 -1.06 13.03 17.84
N ASP A 177 -1.11 13.75 18.98
CA ASP A 177 -2.08 13.47 20.05
C ASP A 177 -3.51 13.92 19.67
N ASP A 178 -3.65 14.94 18.84
CA ASP A 178 -4.92 15.46 18.37
C ASP A 178 -5.46 14.62 17.21
N THR A 179 -6.60 13.95 17.40
CA THR A 179 -7.28 13.15 16.37
C THR A 179 -8.33 13.96 15.59
N SER A 180 -8.43 15.27 15.79
CA SER A 180 -9.35 16.13 15.04
C SER A 180 -8.95 16.30 13.58
N HIS A 181 -9.88 16.76 12.74
CA HIS A 181 -9.58 17.10 11.35
C HIS A 181 -8.54 18.24 11.22
N GLN A 182 -8.43 19.11 12.25
CA GLN A 182 -7.47 20.20 12.25
C GLN A 182 -6.03 19.69 12.23
N SER A 183 -5.72 18.66 13.01
CA SER A 183 -4.36 18.09 13.04
C SER A 183 -3.94 17.51 11.66
N ALA A 184 -4.87 16.91 10.93
CA ALA A 184 -4.62 16.45 9.57
C ALA A 184 -4.37 17.63 8.61
N ALA A 185 -5.17 18.72 8.74
CA ALA A 185 -4.98 19.94 7.95
C ALA A 185 -3.63 20.62 8.25
N ASP A 186 -3.20 20.60 9.52
CA ASP A 186 -1.88 21.12 9.91
C ASP A 186 -0.75 20.34 9.23
N LEU A 187 -0.81 19.00 9.19
CA LEU A 187 0.17 18.16 8.49
C LEU A 187 0.19 18.45 6.98
N MET A 188 -0.99 18.59 6.36
CA MET A 188 -1.13 18.89 4.93
C MET A 188 -0.51 20.25 4.54
N ARG A 189 -0.40 21.19 5.47
CA ARG A 189 0.05 22.56 5.25
C ARG A 189 1.38 22.90 5.90
N ALA A 190 2.07 21.92 6.47
CA ALA A 190 3.31 22.12 7.19
C ALA A 190 4.53 22.32 6.26
N ASN A 191 4.43 23.28 5.34
CA ASN A 191 5.51 23.63 4.42
C ASN A 191 6.79 23.99 5.17
N GLY A 192 7.94 23.47 4.70
CA GLY A 192 9.24 23.67 5.31
C GLY A 192 9.53 22.78 6.53
N LEU A 193 8.53 22.04 7.03
CA LEU A 193 8.70 21.02 8.08
C LEU A 193 8.48 19.61 7.52
N VAL A 194 7.39 19.38 6.80
CA VAL A 194 7.07 18.09 6.16
C VAL A 194 7.61 18.09 4.74
N ASP A 195 8.43 17.10 4.41
CA ASP A 195 8.99 16.90 3.06
C ASP A 195 8.12 16.00 2.20
N LEU A 196 7.35 15.09 2.83
CA LEU A 196 6.46 14.15 2.14
C LEU A 196 5.27 13.80 3.03
N LEU A 197 4.07 13.86 2.48
CA LEU A 197 2.83 13.39 3.09
C LEU A 197 2.35 12.11 2.39
N ILE A 198 1.98 11.09 3.17
CA ILE A 198 1.44 9.83 2.66
C ILE A 198 0.11 9.53 3.37
N PRO A 199 -1.03 9.69 2.69
CA PRO A 199 -2.32 9.25 3.22
C PRO A 199 -2.52 7.74 3.04
N ARG A 200 -3.12 7.08 4.04
CA ARG A 200 -3.42 5.64 4.06
C ARG A 200 -4.83 5.38 4.59
N GLY A 201 -5.82 5.36 3.75
CA GLY A 201 -7.22 5.18 4.18
C GLY A 201 -8.17 5.06 3.01
N GLY A 202 -9.44 5.32 3.25
CA GLY A 202 -10.46 5.31 2.22
C GLY A 202 -10.33 6.47 1.22
N ALA A 203 -11.05 6.36 0.09
CA ALA A 203 -11.02 7.34 -1.01
C ALA A 203 -11.26 8.78 -0.53
N GLY A 204 -12.11 8.99 0.47
CA GLY A 204 -12.40 10.31 1.03
C GLY A 204 -11.21 10.97 1.71
N LEU A 205 -10.41 10.21 2.48
CA LEU A 205 -9.17 10.72 3.08
C LEU A 205 -8.14 11.05 2.01
N ILE A 206 -7.93 10.13 1.07
CA ILE A 206 -6.94 10.29 0.00
C ILE A 206 -7.27 11.53 -0.82
N ARG A 207 -8.51 11.68 -1.28
CA ARG A 207 -8.98 12.84 -2.03
C ARG A 207 -8.75 14.14 -1.26
N ARG A 208 -9.13 14.16 0.03
CA ARG A 208 -8.92 15.36 0.89
C ARG A 208 -7.45 15.74 0.98
N CYS A 209 -6.54 14.76 1.12
CA CYS A 209 -5.10 15.04 1.16
C CYS A 209 -4.60 15.57 -0.18
N VAL A 210 -4.97 14.93 -1.29
CA VAL A 210 -4.52 15.34 -2.65
C VAL A 210 -5.01 16.74 -3.01
N GLU A 211 -6.26 17.07 -2.67
CA GLU A 211 -6.87 18.37 -3.00
C GLU A 211 -6.40 19.52 -2.10
N ASN A 212 -6.02 19.24 -0.85
CA ASN A 212 -5.77 20.28 0.15
C ASN A 212 -4.33 20.36 0.66
N ALA A 213 -3.47 19.37 0.34
CA ALA A 213 -2.09 19.43 0.76
C ALA A 213 -1.32 20.48 -0.07
N THR A 214 -0.55 21.30 0.64
CA THR A 214 0.44 22.21 0.04
C THR A 214 1.86 21.67 0.15
N VAL A 215 2.06 20.61 0.94
CA VAL A 215 3.28 19.79 0.98
C VAL A 215 3.22 18.69 -0.10
N PRO A 216 4.34 18.20 -0.60
CA PRO A 216 4.35 17.05 -1.51
C PRO A 216 3.58 15.87 -0.93
N CYS A 217 2.65 15.30 -1.71
CA CYS A 217 1.77 14.22 -1.28
C CYS A 217 1.85 13.07 -2.28
N ILE A 218 2.08 11.84 -1.79
CA ILE A 218 1.95 10.63 -2.61
C ILE A 218 0.53 10.11 -2.48
N GLN A 219 -0.16 10.00 -3.60
CA GLN A 219 -1.48 9.40 -3.66
C GLN A 219 -1.37 7.89 -3.58
N THR A 220 -1.87 7.28 -2.49
CA THR A 220 -2.14 5.85 -2.45
C THR A 220 -3.46 5.58 -3.16
N GLY A 221 -3.50 4.55 -4.04
CA GLY A 221 -4.68 4.30 -4.87
C GLY A 221 -5.78 3.51 -4.16
N THR A 222 -7.03 3.72 -4.57
CA THR A 222 -8.09 2.72 -4.50
C THR A 222 -7.86 1.69 -5.60
N GLY A 223 -8.28 0.45 -5.42
CA GLY A 223 -8.01 -0.62 -6.38
C GLY A 223 -9.28 -1.16 -7.04
N ILE A 224 -9.62 -0.67 -8.24
CA ILE A 224 -10.60 -1.35 -9.10
C ILE A 224 -9.82 -2.29 -10.02
N CYS A 225 -9.36 -3.41 -9.43
CA CYS A 225 -8.49 -4.35 -10.13
C CYS A 225 -9.31 -5.22 -11.08
N HIS A 226 -8.81 -5.37 -12.32
CA HIS A 226 -9.43 -6.19 -13.36
C HIS A 226 -8.66 -7.49 -13.57
N VAL A 227 -9.41 -8.57 -13.85
CA VAL A 227 -8.84 -9.81 -14.40
C VAL A 227 -9.57 -10.13 -15.70
N TYR A 228 -8.83 -10.19 -16.79
CA TYR A 228 -9.35 -10.56 -18.10
C TYR A 228 -9.01 -12.02 -18.43
N VAL A 229 -10.03 -12.82 -18.71
CA VAL A 229 -9.93 -14.20 -19.18
C VAL A 229 -10.01 -14.21 -20.70
N ASP A 230 -8.87 -14.43 -21.36
CA ASP A 230 -8.75 -14.42 -22.81
C ASP A 230 -9.31 -15.70 -23.44
N GLN A 231 -9.59 -15.68 -24.74
CA GLN A 231 -10.03 -16.86 -25.51
C GLN A 231 -9.05 -18.04 -25.48
N TYR A 232 -7.77 -17.79 -25.21
CA TYR A 232 -6.71 -18.80 -25.11
C TYR A 232 -6.34 -19.11 -23.65
N ALA A 233 -7.20 -18.79 -22.69
CA ALA A 233 -6.94 -19.05 -21.29
C ALA A 233 -7.06 -20.55 -20.96
N ASP A 234 -6.20 -21.03 -20.06
CA ASP A 234 -6.48 -22.23 -19.28
C ASP A 234 -7.56 -21.86 -18.24
N LEU A 235 -8.77 -22.37 -18.45
CA LEU A 235 -9.95 -21.99 -17.66
C LEU A 235 -9.86 -22.44 -16.19
N GLN A 236 -9.16 -23.55 -15.89
CA GLN A 236 -8.94 -24.00 -14.53
C GLN A 236 -7.96 -23.07 -13.81
N LYS A 237 -6.90 -22.67 -14.48
CA LYS A 237 -5.95 -21.66 -13.97
C LYS A 237 -6.65 -20.33 -13.75
N ALA A 238 -7.47 -19.88 -14.68
CA ALA A 238 -8.24 -18.65 -14.57
C ALA A 238 -9.16 -18.68 -13.35
N LEU A 239 -9.90 -19.77 -13.16
CA LEU A 239 -10.79 -19.96 -12.02
C LEU A 239 -10.03 -19.89 -10.69
N ALA A 240 -8.90 -20.57 -10.56
CA ALA A 240 -8.08 -20.57 -9.35
C ALA A 240 -7.55 -19.17 -9.02
N ILE A 241 -7.11 -18.41 -10.04
CA ILE A 241 -6.62 -17.05 -9.89
C ILE A 241 -7.74 -16.12 -9.42
N ILE A 242 -8.90 -16.14 -10.05
CA ILE A 242 -10.04 -15.27 -9.72
C ILE A 242 -10.60 -15.59 -8.34
N VAL A 243 -10.76 -16.88 -7.99
CA VAL A 243 -11.17 -17.28 -6.64
C VAL A 243 -10.19 -16.73 -5.60
N ASN A 244 -8.89 -16.84 -5.82
CA ASN A 244 -7.88 -16.25 -4.93
C ASN A 244 -7.98 -14.72 -4.91
N ALA A 245 -8.04 -14.08 -6.08
CA ALA A 245 -8.04 -12.63 -6.22
C ALA A 245 -9.24 -11.98 -5.52
N LYS A 246 -10.43 -12.59 -5.58
CA LYS A 246 -11.64 -12.04 -4.97
C LYS A 246 -11.88 -12.50 -3.53
N THR A 247 -11.53 -13.73 -3.15
CA THR A 247 -12.03 -14.31 -1.90
C THR A 247 -11.01 -14.45 -0.79
N SER A 248 -9.71 -14.36 -1.07
CA SER A 248 -8.67 -14.48 -0.05
C SER A 248 -8.71 -13.34 0.97
N ARG A 249 -8.99 -12.12 0.52
CA ARG A 249 -9.20 -10.92 1.35
C ARG A 249 -9.87 -9.83 0.52
N PRO A 250 -11.21 -9.78 0.43
CA PRO A 250 -11.91 -8.85 -0.48
C PRO A 250 -11.75 -7.37 -0.09
N SER A 251 -11.41 -7.09 1.17
CA SER A 251 -11.34 -5.74 1.73
C SER A 251 -10.02 -4.99 1.48
N VAL A 252 -9.18 -5.45 0.55
CA VAL A 252 -7.89 -4.80 0.22
C VAL A 252 -7.86 -4.32 -1.22
N CYS A 253 -7.08 -3.27 -1.48
CA CYS A 253 -7.03 -2.57 -2.75
C CYS A 253 -6.52 -3.39 -3.95
N ASN A 254 -5.84 -4.51 -3.71
CA ASN A 254 -5.38 -5.43 -4.75
C ASN A 254 -6.31 -6.65 -4.96
N ALA A 255 -7.49 -6.67 -4.28
CA ALA A 255 -8.53 -7.65 -4.58
C ALA A 255 -9.16 -7.33 -5.94
N GLU A 256 -9.57 -8.38 -6.64
CA GLU A 256 -10.29 -8.23 -7.91
C GLU A 256 -11.68 -7.61 -7.67
N GLU A 257 -12.03 -6.61 -8.48
CA GLU A 257 -13.35 -5.98 -8.45
C GLU A 257 -14.10 -6.18 -9.77
N VAL A 258 -13.37 -6.43 -10.86
CA VAL A 258 -13.94 -6.63 -12.19
C VAL A 258 -13.33 -7.86 -12.87
N CYS A 259 -14.19 -8.78 -13.31
CA CYS A 259 -13.85 -9.92 -14.15
C CYS A 259 -14.35 -9.68 -15.58
N LEU A 260 -13.45 -9.66 -16.56
CA LEU A 260 -13.79 -9.61 -17.97
C LEU A 260 -13.55 -10.98 -18.60
N VAL A 261 -14.49 -11.47 -19.38
CA VAL A 261 -14.40 -12.78 -20.03
C VAL A 261 -14.57 -12.64 -21.53
N HIS A 262 -13.64 -13.21 -22.30
CA HIS A 262 -13.77 -13.24 -23.75
C HIS A 262 -14.99 -14.05 -24.18
N GLN A 263 -15.78 -13.54 -25.15
CA GLN A 263 -17.02 -14.16 -25.61
C GLN A 263 -16.86 -15.62 -26.01
N ALA A 264 -15.73 -16.00 -26.63
CA ALA A 264 -15.49 -17.36 -27.10
C ALA A 264 -15.43 -18.42 -26.00
N VAL A 265 -15.17 -18.02 -24.76
CA VAL A 265 -15.06 -18.93 -23.58
C VAL A 265 -16.13 -18.63 -22.53
N ALA A 266 -16.96 -17.61 -22.73
CA ALA A 266 -17.93 -17.15 -21.73
C ALA A 266 -18.96 -18.22 -21.38
N GLU A 267 -19.50 -18.95 -22.38
CA GLU A 267 -20.49 -20.02 -22.18
C GLU A 267 -19.95 -21.18 -21.33
N GLU A 268 -18.65 -21.45 -21.39
CA GLU A 268 -18.00 -22.50 -20.58
C GLU A 268 -17.54 -21.94 -19.21
N PHE A 269 -16.91 -20.75 -19.21
CA PHE A 269 -16.25 -20.24 -18.01
C PHE A 269 -17.21 -19.63 -16.98
N LEU A 270 -18.22 -18.88 -17.42
CA LEU A 270 -19.13 -18.20 -16.47
C LEU A 270 -19.90 -19.16 -15.55
N PRO A 271 -20.39 -20.33 -16.03
CA PRO A 271 -20.97 -21.33 -15.14
C PRO A 271 -19.96 -21.87 -14.09
N MET A 272 -18.68 -22.09 -14.49
CA MET A 272 -17.63 -22.51 -13.56
C MET A 272 -17.36 -21.44 -12.49
N LEU A 273 -17.29 -20.17 -12.92
CA LEU A 273 -17.09 -19.02 -12.05
C LEU A 273 -18.21 -18.92 -10.99
N LYS A 274 -19.48 -19.00 -11.44
CA LYS A 274 -20.63 -18.98 -10.54
C LYS A 274 -20.59 -20.16 -9.56
N GLN A 275 -20.32 -21.36 -10.05
CA GLN A 275 -20.22 -22.55 -9.19
C GLN A 275 -19.20 -22.32 -8.06
N ALA A 276 -18.00 -21.86 -8.38
CA ALA A 276 -16.93 -21.70 -7.40
C ALA A 276 -17.15 -20.51 -6.45
N LEU A 277 -17.60 -19.36 -6.96
CA LEU A 277 -17.73 -18.14 -6.16
C LEU A 277 -19.05 -18.04 -5.38
N VAL A 278 -20.09 -18.72 -5.84
CA VAL A 278 -21.43 -18.63 -5.23
C VAL A 278 -21.81 -19.97 -4.60
N ASP A 279 -22.02 -21.01 -5.43
CA ASP A 279 -22.69 -22.25 -4.99
C ASP A 279 -21.79 -23.06 -4.03
N ASP A 280 -20.52 -23.27 -4.36
CA ASP A 280 -19.58 -24.03 -3.52
C ASP A 280 -19.31 -23.29 -2.20
N ARG A 281 -19.19 -21.97 -2.24
CA ARG A 281 -19.01 -21.15 -1.04
C ARG A 281 -20.23 -21.21 -0.12
N GLN A 282 -21.43 -21.13 -0.68
CA GLN A 282 -22.67 -21.28 0.08
C GLN A 282 -22.76 -22.67 0.72
N THR A 283 -22.40 -23.72 -0.02
CA THR A 283 -22.39 -25.09 0.48
C THR A 283 -21.36 -25.29 1.60
N ALA A 284 -20.20 -24.61 1.51
CA ALA A 284 -19.16 -24.64 2.54
C ALA A 284 -19.46 -23.73 3.74
N GLY A 285 -20.59 -23.02 3.77
CA GLY A 285 -20.92 -22.06 4.82
C GLY A 285 -20.06 -20.78 4.81
N ALA A 286 -19.34 -20.52 3.72
CA ALA A 286 -18.60 -19.28 3.51
C ALA A 286 -19.50 -18.23 2.84
N VAL A 287 -19.11 -16.95 2.95
CA VAL A 287 -19.86 -15.86 2.32
C VAL A 287 -19.83 -16.01 0.80
N PRO A 288 -20.96 -16.18 0.11
CA PRO A 288 -21.00 -16.24 -1.35
C PRO A 288 -20.66 -14.88 -1.95
N VAL A 289 -20.08 -14.87 -3.15
CA VAL A 289 -19.80 -13.63 -3.87
C VAL A 289 -21.06 -13.21 -4.66
N GLU A 290 -21.51 -11.98 -4.47
CA GLU A 290 -22.53 -11.37 -5.32
C GLU A 290 -21.92 -11.05 -6.68
N LEU A 291 -22.46 -11.68 -7.74
CA LEU A 291 -22.03 -11.41 -9.12
C LEU A 291 -22.92 -10.33 -9.74
N ARG A 292 -22.33 -9.19 -10.13
CA ARG A 292 -23.00 -8.10 -10.83
C ARG A 292 -22.68 -8.18 -12.30
N LEU A 293 -23.66 -8.59 -13.09
CA LEU A 293 -23.47 -9.07 -14.47
C LEU A 293 -23.87 -8.00 -15.47
N ASP A 294 -23.03 -7.77 -16.49
CA ASP A 294 -23.46 -7.05 -17.68
C ASP A 294 -24.56 -7.83 -18.44
N GLN A 295 -25.13 -7.22 -19.45
CA GLN A 295 -26.25 -7.83 -20.18
C GLN A 295 -25.85 -9.16 -20.85
N ARG A 296 -24.60 -9.30 -21.30
CA ARG A 296 -24.07 -10.51 -21.98
C ARG A 296 -23.83 -11.65 -21.00
N ALA A 297 -23.20 -11.36 -19.88
CA ALA A 297 -22.99 -12.34 -18.82
C ALA A 297 -24.32 -12.80 -18.18
N ALA A 298 -25.29 -11.89 -17.99
CA ALA A 298 -26.61 -12.19 -17.48
C ALA A 298 -27.45 -13.10 -18.41
N ALA A 299 -27.12 -13.16 -19.69
CA ALA A 299 -27.74 -14.09 -20.62
C ALA A 299 -27.26 -15.54 -20.43
N ILE A 300 -26.09 -15.73 -19.77
CA ILE A 300 -25.45 -17.06 -19.59
C ILE A 300 -25.66 -17.59 -18.19
N ILE A 301 -25.50 -16.74 -17.16
CA ILE A 301 -25.64 -17.15 -15.74
C ILE A 301 -26.60 -16.21 -14.99
N PRO A 302 -27.30 -16.71 -13.95
CA PRO A 302 -28.09 -15.84 -13.06
C PRO A 302 -27.18 -15.05 -12.12
N GLY A 303 -27.55 -13.78 -11.87
CA GLY A 303 -26.89 -12.87 -10.95
C GLY A 303 -27.62 -11.54 -10.86
N THR A 304 -27.06 -10.58 -10.13
CA THR A 304 -27.59 -9.21 -10.03
C THR A 304 -27.24 -8.44 -11.31
N PRO A 305 -28.16 -7.76 -11.98
CA PRO A 305 -27.78 -6.89 -13.11
C PRO A 305 -26.82 -5.80 -12.65
N ALA A 306 -25.74 -5.60 -13.39
CA ALA A 306 -24.79 -4.53 -13.12
C ALA A 306 -25.43 -3.16 -13.37
N SER A 307 -25.15 -2.22 -12.47
CA SER A 307 -25.48 -0.81 -12.66
C SER A 307 -24.42 -0.11 -13.52
N GLU A 308 -24.70 1.11 -13.96
CA GLU A 308 -23.75 1.93 -14.73
C GLU A 308 -22.45 2.24 -13.98
N THR A 309 -22.46 2.18 -12.65
CA THR A 309 -21.32 2.53 -11.80
C THR A 309 -20.59 1.33 -11.23
N ASP A 310 -21.07 0.09 -11.41
CA ASP A 310 -20.47 -1.09 -10.79
C ASP A 310 -19.04 -1.38 -11.31
N PHE A 311 -18.76 -1.07 -12.56
CA PHE A 311 -17.41 -1.20 -13.11
C PHE A 311 -16.45 -0.08 -12.67
N ASP A 312 -16.97 1.00 -12.06
CA ASP A 312 -16.21 2.12 -11.48
C ASP A 312 -16.19 2.08 -9.95
N THR A 313 -16.54 0.93 -9.34
CA THR A 313 -16.70 0.80 -7.89
C THR A 313 -15.67 -0.15 -7.30
N GLU A 314 -14.94 0.33 -6.27
CA GLU A 314 -14.16 -0.51 -5.37
C GLU A 314 -15.10 -1.01 -4.27
N PHE A 315 -15.61 -2.22 -4.40
CA PHE A 315 -16.62 -2.79 -3.47
C PHE A 315 -16.04 -3.08 -2.10
N LEU A 316 -14.79 -3.53 -2.03
CA LEU A 316 -14.12 -3.95 -0.78
C LEU A 316 -14.88 -5.05 -0.02
N ASP A 317 -15.69 -5.83 -0.72
CA ASP A 317 -16.57 -6.86 -0.19
C ASP A 317 -16.65 -8.07 -1.15
N TYR A 318 -17.41 -9.08 -0.80
CA TYR A 318 -17.70 -10.25 -1.65
C TYR A 318 -18.67 -9.89 -2.77
N ILE A 319 -18.33 -8.89 -3.57
CA ILE A 319 -19.06 -8.43 -4.76
C ILE A 319 -18.08 -8.37 -5.93
N LEU A 320 -18.46 -8.87 -7.11
CA LEU A 320 -17.64 -8.89 -8.32
C LEU A 320 -18.47 -8.46 -9.51
N ALA A 321 -18.03 -7.42 -10.21
CA ALA A 321 -18.62 -7.03 -11.49
C ALA A 321 -18.07 -7.96 -12.60
N VAL A 322 -18.94 -8.46 -13.47
CA VAL A 322 -18.58 -9.42 -14.54
C VAL A 322 -19.09 -8.92 -15.87
N GLY A 323 -18.20 -8.79 -16.84
CA GLY A 323 -18.52 -8.37 -18.20
C GLY A 323 -17.96 -9.31 -19.26
N VAL A 324 -18.61 -9.34 -20.43
CA VAL A 324 -18.16 -10.12 -21.60
C VAL A 324 -17.66 -9.18 -22.67
N VAL A 325 -16.46 -9.46 -23.21
CA VAL A 325 -15.79 -8.66 -24.23
C VAL A 325 -15.43 -9.50 -25.47
N ASP A 326 -15.26 -8.84 -26.62
CA ASP A 326 -15.05 -9.52 -27.92
C ASP A 326 -13.57 -9.72 -28.24
N SER A 327 -12.66 -9.04 -27.55
CA SER A 327 -11.23 -9.10 -27.88
C SER A 327 -10.38 -8.57 -26.72
N VAL A 328 -9.05 -8.83 -26.81
CA VAL A 328 -8.07 -8.21 -25.89
C VAL A 328 -8.05 -6.68 -26.01
N ASP A 329 -8.34 -6.12 -27.22
CA ASP A 329 -8.41 -4.66 -27.39
C ASP A 329 -9.58 -4.05 -26.64
N GLU A 330 -10.74 -4.70 -26.65
CA GLU A 330 -11.88 -4.27 -25.87
C GLU A 330 -11.65 -4.40 -24.37
N ALA A 331 -10.98 -5.48 -23.92
CA ALA A 331 -10.58 -5.64 -22.53
C ALA A 331 -9.62 -4.53 -22.10
N VAL A 332 -8.61 -4.20 -22.91
CA VAL A 332 -7.70 -3.07 -22.66
C VAL A 332 -8.46 -1.75 -22.60
N ALA A 333 -9.36 -1.50 -23.54
CA ALA A 333 -10.18 -0.27 -23.55
C ALA A 333 -11.06 -0.16 -22.30
N HIS A 334 -11.60 -1.29 -21.82
CA HIS A 334 -12.37 -1.35 -20.57
C HIS A 334 -11.49 -1.05 -19.37
N VAL A 335 -10.31 -1.67 -19.25
CA VAL A 335 -9.35 -1.41 -18.18
C VAL A 335 -8.94 0.06 -18.16
N LEU A 336 -8.58 0.64 -19.30
CA LEU A 336 -8.19 2.06 -19.39
C LEU A 336 -9.31 3.02 -18.97
N ARG A 337 -10.56 2.61 -19.12
CA ARG A 337 -11.72 3.44 -18.76
C ARG A 337 -12.13 3.31 -17.31
N HIS A 338 -12.09 2.10 -16.74
CA HIS A 338 -12.71 1.77 -15.47
C HIS A 338 -11.73 1.43 -14.35
N SER A 339 -10.50 0.95 -14.69
CA SER A 339 -9.48 0.67 -13.67
C SER A 339 -8.93 1.95 -13.07
N THR A 340 -8.59 1.88 -11.79
CA THR A 340 -7.84 2.94 -11.10
C THR A 340 -6.33 2.90 -11.43
N GLY A 341 -5.90 1.97 -12.28
CA GLY A 341 -4.49 1.77 -12.62
C GLY A 341 -3.67 1.17 -11.48
N HIS A 342 -4.31 0.39 -10.59
CA HIS A 342 -3.65 -0.26 -9.47
C HIS A 342 -2.99 -1.58 -9.89
N SER A 343 -3.79 -2.58 -10.20
CA SER A 343 -3.31 -3.93 -10.54
C SER A 343 -4.31 -4.60 -11.49
N ASP A 344 -3.87 -4.91 -12.70
CA ASP A 344 -4.72 -5.53 -13.70
C ASP A 344 -4.04 -6.77 -14.29
N ALA A 345 -4.81 -7.80 -14.60
CA ALA A 345 -4.31 -9.09 -15.02
C ALA A 345 -4.97 -9.59 -16.31
N ILE A 346 -4.20 -10.32 -17.11
CA ILE A 346 -4.70 -11.17 -18.19
C ILE A 346 -4.38 -12.63 -17.90
N ILE A 347 -5.32 -13.51 -18.19
CA ILE A 347 -5.12 -14.96 -18.16
C ILE A 347 -5.17 -15.48 -19.60
N THR A 348 -4.05 -15.95 -20.12
CA THR A 348 -3.92 -16.42 -21.50
C THR A 348 -2.69 -17.31 -21.68
N GLU A 349 -2.77 -18.29 -22.57
CA GLU A 349 -1.61 -19.05 -23.05
C GLU A 349 -1.05 -18.47 -24.38
N ASN A 350 -1.66 -17.41 -24.91
CA ASN A 350 -1.20 -16.73 -26.12
C ASN A 350 -0.25 -15.58 -25.76
N ALA A 351 1.02 -15.71 -26.13
CA ALA A 351 2.05 -14.71 -25.83
C ALA A 351 1.80 -13.35 -26.52
N GLU A 352 1.17 -13.33 -27.70
CA GLU A 352 0.86 -12.09 -28.42
C GLU A 352 -0.24 -11.30 -27.69
N ASN A 353 -1.32 -11.98 -27.27
CA ASN A 353 -2.38 -11.35 -26.48
C ASN A 353 -1.87 -10.89 -25.10
N ALA A 354 -1.00 -11.69 -24.47
CA ALA A 354 -0.36 -11.30 -23.21
C ALA A 354 0.43 -9.99 -23.38
N GLN A 355 1.29 -9.92 -24.41
CA GLN A 355 2.09 -8.72 -24.66
C GLN A 355 1.22 -7.51 -25.03
N LYS A 356 0.18 -7.73 -25.86
CA LYS A 356 -0.76 -6.68 -26.23
C LYS A 356 -1.50 -6.09 -25.05
N PHE A 357 -1.92 -6.92 -24.09
CA PHE A 357 -2.53 -6.47 -22.85
C PHE A 357 -1.52 -5.68 -21.99
N VAL A 358 -0.30 -6.19 -21.85
CA VAL A 358 0.77 -5.51 -21.06
C VAL A 358 1.12 -4.14 -21.65
N ASP A 359 1.26 -4.04 -22.96
CA ASP A 359 1.59 -2.78 -23.64
C ASP A 359 0.42 -1.79 -23.68
N GLY A 360 -0.80 -2.34 -23.71
CA GLY A 360 -2.03 -1.54 -23.82
C GLY A 360 -2.54 -0.99 -22.48
N THR A 361 -2.22 -1.62 -21.36
CA THR A 361 -2.66 -1.19 -20.03
C THR A 361 -1.64 -0.28 -19.34
N ASP A 362 -2.12 0.74 -18.60
CA ASP A 362 -1.25 1.69 -17.91
C ASP A 362 -1.44 1.59 -16.37
N SER A 363 -1.39 0.37 -15.85
CA SER A 363 -1.53 0.09 -14.42
C SER A 363 -0.18 0.02 -13.73
N ALA A 364 -0.15 0.29 -12.41
CA ALA A 364 1.07 0.25 -11.61
C ALA A 364 1.68 -1.16 -11.56
N ALA A 365 0.82 -2.19 -11.60
CA ALA A 365 1.23 -3.59 -11.74
C ALA A 365 0.35 -4.27 -12.80
N VAL A 366 0.97 -4.91 -13.79
CA VAL A 366 0.30 -5.67 -14.84
C VAL A 366 0.74 -7.12 -14.76
N TYR A 367 -0.21 -8.03 -14.71
CA TYR A 367 0.01 -9.45 -14.47
C TYR A 367 -0.37 -10.31 -15.66
N VAL A 368 0.42 -11.34 -15.92
CA VAL A 368 0.10 -12.39 -16.88
C VAL A 368 0.06 -13.72 -16.15
N ASN A 369 -1.10 -14.36 -16.09
CA ASN A 369 -1.32 -15.65 -15.42
C ASN A 369 -0.99 -15.66 -13.92
N VAL A 370 -1.20 -14.53 -13.22
CA VAL A 370 -0.93 -14.37 -11.79
C VAL A 370 -2.04 -13.55 -11.15
N SER A 371 -2.38 -13.85 -9.89
CA SER A 371 -3.38 -13.12 -9.11
C SER A 371 -2.91 -11.69 -8.79
N THR A 372 -3.83 -10.73 -8.86
CA THR A 372 -3.58 -9.33 -8.45
C THR A 372 -3.21 -9.20 -6.98
N ARG A 373 -3.49 -10.23 -6.15
CA ARG A 373 -3.14 -10.29 -4.73
C ARG A 373 -1.62 -10.22 -4.46
N PHE A 374 -0.79 -10.47 -5.46
CA PHE A 374 0.66 -10.33 -5.33
C PHE A 374 1.15 -8.89 -5.37
N THR A 375 0.30 -7.88 -5.60
CA THR A 375 0.70 -6.47 -5.44
C THR A 375 0.80 -6.13 -3.95
N ASP A 376 1.87 -6.55 -3.33
CA ASP A 376 2.13 -6.47 -1.90
C ASP A 376 3.63 -6.30 -1.65
N GLY A 377 4.00 -5.47 -0.67
CA GLY A 377 5.40 -5.18 -0.37
C GLY A 377 6.20 -6.40 0.09
N GLY A 378 5.57 -7.34 0.81
CA GLY A 378 6.19 -8.60 1.22
C GLY A 378 6.47 -9.49 0.01
N GLU A 379 5.48 -9.68 -0.87
CA GLU A 379 5.59 -10.48 -2.08
C GLU A 379 6.60 -9.88 -3.09
N PHE A 380 6.73 -8.55 -3.12
CA PHE A 380 7.72 -7.86 -3.97
C PHE A 380 9.12 -7.81 -3.34
N GLY A 381 9.31 -8.40 -2.15
CA GLY A 381 10.60 -8.44 -1.47
C GLY A 381 11.02 -7.12 -0.82
N LEU A 382 10.06 -6.20 -0.57
CA LEU A 382 10.31 -4.91 0.05
C LEU A 382 10.31 -4.96 1.59
N GLY A 383 10.00 -6.11 2.19
CA GLY A 383 9.86 -6.32 3.63
C GLY A 383 8.55 -5.74 4.16
N CYS A 384 8.57 -4.48 4.59
CA CYS A 384 7.38 -3.69 4.90
C CYS A 384 6.94 -2.84 3.71
N GLU A 385 5.70 -2.35 3.75
CA GLU A 385 5.12 -1.53 2.69
C GLU A 385 4.52 -0.24 3.26
N MET A 386 4.87 0.90 2.63
CA MET A 386 4.24 2.18 2.95
C MET A 386 2.85 2.33 2.30
N GLY A 387 2.53 1.47 1.36
CA GLY A 387 1.32 1.43 0.56
C GLY A 387 1.58 1.29 -0.92
N ILE A 388 0.51 1.28 -1.71
CA ILE A 388 0.58 1.13 -3.15
C ILE A 388 0.11 2.44 -3.78
N SER A 389 0.95 3.03 -4.62
CA SER A 389 0.64 4.26 -5.33
C SER A 389 0.24 3.98 -6.77
N THR A 390 -0.80 4.67 -7.24
CA THR A 390 -1.23 4.62 -8.64
C THR A 390 -0.80 5.87 -9.44
N GLN A 391 -0.18 6.85 -8.78
CA GLN A 391 0.32 8.05 -9.48
C GLN A 391 1.59 7.74 -10.28
N LYS A 392 1.85 8.55 -11.31
CA LYS A 392 3.02 8.36 -12.19
C LYS A 392 4.28 9.05 -11.67
N LEU A 393 4.13 10.12 -10.89
CA LEU A 393 5.25 10.93 -10.43
C LEU A 393 5.77 10.44 -9.09
N HIS A 394 7.08 10.23 -9.00
CA HIS A 394 7.91 9.78 -7.90
C HIS A 394 7.71 8.30 -7.54
N ALA A 395 6.56 7.91 -6.98
CA ALA A 395 6.28 6.54 -6.54
C ALA A 395 5.12 5.94 -7.32
N ARG A 396 5.27 4.70 -7.82
CA ARG A 396 4.22 3.95 -8.51
C ARG A 396 4.32 2.47 -8.18
N GLY A 397 3.22 1.83 -7.82
CA GLY A 397 3.19 0.47 -7.28
C GLY A 397 3.46 0.41 -5.78
N PRO A 398 3.81 -0.76 -5.23
CA PRO A 398 4.19 -0.92 -3.83
C PRO A 398 5.37 -0.03 -3.45
N MET A 399 5.23 0.71 -2.35
CA MET A 399 6.24 1.67 -1.89
C MET A 399 7.08 1.06 -0.77
N GLY A 400 8.36 0.91 -1.01
CA GLY A 400 9.37 0.48 -0.06
C GLY A 400 10.38 1.57 0.28
N LEU A 401 11.65 1.17 0.42
CA LEU A 401 12.73 2.07 0.82
C LEU A 401 13.13 3.06 -0.27
N ASP A 402 13.06 2.68 -1.54
CA ASP A 402 13.45 3.55 -2.67
C ASP A 402 12.54 4.78 -2.77
N GLU A 403 11.21 4.60 -2.56
CA GLU A 403 10.21 5.65 -2.67
C GLU A 403 10.26 6.62 -1.48
N LEU A 404 10.91 6.25 -0.38
CA LEU A 404 11.16 7.12 0.77
C LEU A 404 12.50 7.87 0.67
N CYS A 405 13.18 7.74 -0.47
CA CYS A 405 14.42 8.42 -0.77
C CYS A 405 14.27 9.37 -1.96
N THR A 406 15.14 10.35 -2.01
CA THR A 406 15.38 11.21 -3.17
C THR A 406 16.86 11.17 -3.53
N TYR A 407 17.34 12.11 -4.33
CA TYR A 407 18.75 12.19 -4.67
C TYR A 407 19.28 13.62 -4.60
N LYS A 408 20.59 13.73 -4.45
CA LYS A 408 21.32 14.98 -4.64
C LYS A 408 22.49 14.76 -5.61
N TYR A 409 22.92 15.85 -6.24
CA TYR A 409 24.13 15.82 -7.04
C TYR A 409 25.33 16.22 -6.19
N ILE A 410 26.41 15.46 -6.30
CA ILE A 410 27.73 15.76 -5.72
C ILE A 410 28.66 16.01 -6.89
N ILE A 411 29.16 17.25 -7.00
CA ILE A 411 30.05 17.68 -8.07
C ILE A 411 31.43 17.88 -7.47
N ARG A 412 32.43 17.21 -8.06
CA ARG A 412 33.84 17.35 -7.67
C ARG A 412 34.67 17.83 -8.84
N GLY A 413 35.56 18.75 -8.56
CA GLY A 413 36.44 19.35 -9.55
C GLY A 413 37.76 19.81 -8.93
N SER A 414 38.61 20.43 -9.74
CA SER A 414 39.91 21.00 -9.39
C SER A 414 40.04 22.49 -9.75
N GLY A 415 38.94 23.22 -9.70
CA GLY A 415 38.91 24.66 -10.00
C GLY A 415 38.33 25.03 -11.38
N GLN A 416 37.55 24.11 -11.99
CA GLN A 416 36.87 24.37 -13.25
C GLN A 416 35.91 25.55 -13.12
N ILE A 417 35.96 26.46 -14.09
CA ILE A 417 35.05 27.59 -14.26
C ILE A 417 34.26 27.44 -15.57
N ARG A 418 33.11 28.09 -15.66
CA ARG A 418 32.26 28.17 -16.86
C ARG A 418 32.46 29.47 -17.62
#